data_c788c7b42797f56ba62496e0e5f7ace9
#
_entry.id   c788c7b42797f56ba62496e0e5f7ace9
#
_cell.length_a   1.000
_cell.length_b   1.000
_cell.length_c   1.000
_cell.angle_alpha   90.00
_cell.angle_beta   90.00
_cell.angle_gamma   90.00
#
_symmetry.space_group_name_H-M   'P 1'
#
loop_
_entity.id
_entity.type
_entity.pdbx_description
1 polymer ?
#
loop_
_entity_poly.entity_id
_entity_poly.type
_entity_poly.pdbx_seq_one_letter_code
_entity_poly.pdbx_strand_id
1 'polypeptide(L)'
;MAASMTLMCGVAFAQKGETVKIAWIDPLTGLMGPVGNNQVKSFQFVAERFNKNNSAGVKFEIIPIDNKLSPAETLNALKSAIDQGVRYVTQGNGSGAAAALVEAVAKHNERNPGKEVLYINHSAVDPDLTNSKCNYWHFRLDADTSMKMEALTTFMKDRPEVKKVYLLNQNYAHGHQVAKYAKDILPRKRPDVQFVGEDLHPLASVRDFAPYVAKIKASGADTVITGNWGSDLSLLVKAANDAGLNVNFYTYYAGVTGTPTALGPAAAGKVFQVSYMHSNMDGVAGEIISGFKAKYPDADWYTGSTYHIYALLSDAMAKAKSTDPVKVAAALEGLKTKSFNGEVEMRKTDHQLQQTLYISTWQKVDAKNKYSVENTGYTFAPVKTFEPYVSSTPTSCQMKRPG
;
A
#
# COMPACT_ATOMS: atom_id res chain seq x y z
N MET A 1 46.69 -4.12 44.64
CA MET A 1 45.78 -3.07 44.18
C MET A 1 45.12 -3.56 42.89
N ALA A 2 43.89 -4.04 42.97
CA ALA A 2 43.12 -4.52 41.79
C ALA A 2 42.20 -3.38 41.37
N ALA A 3 42.39 -2.85 40.16
CA ALA A 3 41.53 -1.83 39.59
C ALA A 3 40.30 -2.50 38.96
N SER A 4 39.15 -2.32 39.57
CA SER A 4 37.83 -2.70 38.99
C SER A 4 37.49 -1.73 37.85
N MET A 5 37.47 -2.25 36.64
CA MET A 5 37.00 -1.54 35.45
C MET A 5 35.48 -1.75 35.37
N THR A 6 34.72 -0.76 35.82
CA THR A 6 33.26 -0.74 35.69
C THR A 6 32.89 -0.42 34.24
N LEU A 7 32.42 -1.41 33.50
CA LEU A 7 31.80 -1.19 32.18
C LEU A 7 30.48 -0.43 32.37
N MET A 8 30.48 0.86 32.09
CA MET A 8 29.24 1.63 31.94
C MET A 8 28.59 1.23 30.63
N CYS A 9 27.59 0.35 30.67
CA CYS A 9 26.64 0.20 29.58
C CYS A 9 25.85 1.52 29.47
N GLY A 10 26.22 2.37 28.53
CA GLY A 10 25.49 3.56 28.20
C GLY A 10 24.12 3.18 27.64
N VAL A 11 23.07 3.47 28.40
CA VAL A 11 21.68 3.41 27.88
C VAL A 11 21.56 4.53 26.86
N ALA A 12 21.61 4.19 25.57
CA ALA A 12 21.36 5.14 24.50
C ALA A 12 19.88 5.52 24.53
N PHE A 13 19.58 6.67 25.12
CA PHE A 13 18.29 7.36 24.90
C PHE A 13 18.29 7.90 23.48
N ALA A 14 17.16 7.80 22.75
CA ALA A 14 16.97 8.54 21.51
C ALA A 14 17.28 10.01 21.78
N GLN A 15 18.34 10.55 21.17
CA GLN A 15 18.69 11.96 21.37
C GLN A 15 17.64 12.79 20.65
N LYS A 16 17.00 13.72 21.38
CA LYS A 16 16.04 14.67 20.81
C LYS A 16 16.70 15.40 19.63
N GLY A 17 16.11 15.29 18.43
CA GLY A 17 16.65 15.85 17.19
C GLY A 17 17.50 14.89 16.35
N GLU A 18 17.69 13.64 16.77
CA GLU A 18 18.33 12.61 15.94
C GLU A 18 17.62 12.43 14.59
N THR A 19 18.38 12.29 13.50
CA THR A 19 17.83 12.04 12.17
C THR A 19 17.77 10.56 11.85
N VAL A 20 16.58 10.03 11.67
CA VAL A 20 16.30 8.68 11.21
C VAL A 20 16.21 8.68 9.69
N LYS A 21 17.19 8.06 9.04
CA LYS A 21 17.20 7.87 7.58
C LYS A 21 16.39 6.67 7.19
N ILE A 22 15.50 6.83 6.19
CA ILE A 22 14.66 5.76 5.64
C ILE A 22 14.95 5.67 4.14
N ALA A 23 15.50 4.55 3.69
CA ALA A 23 15.66 4.27 2.27
C ALA A 23 14.28 3.92 1.68
N TRP A 24 13.82 4.70 0.73
CA TRP A 24 12.63 4.43 -0.06
C TRP A 24 13.06 3.79 -1.38
N ILE A 25 12.70 2.51 -1.57
CA ILE A 25 13.21 1.67 -2.66
C ILE A 25 12.02 1.26 -3.55
N ASP A 26 11.72 2.05 -4.57
CA ASP A 26 10.58 1.82 -5.46
C ASP A 26 10.86 2.44 -6.86
N PRO A 27 10.02 2.17 -7.89
CA PRO A 27 10.31 2.64 -9.25
C PRO A 27 10.16 4.15 -9.37
N LEU A 28 11.22 4.82 -9.86
CA LEU A 28 11.23 6.23 -10.24
C LEU A 28 11.25 6.41 -11.76
N THR A 29 11.52 5.34 -12.50
CA THR A 29 11.61 5.32 -13.95
C THR A 29 10.68 4.28 -14.58
N GLY A 30 10.57 4.26 -15.91
CA GLY A 30 9.69 3.35 -16.65
C GLY A 30 8.20 3.70 -16.51
N LEU A 31 7.32 2.75 -16.89
CA LEU A 31 5.87 2.97 -16.91
C LEU A 31 5.27 3.25 -15.53
N MET A 32 5.90 2.77 -14.46
CA MET A 32 5.45 3.00 -13.08
C MET A 32 6.14 4.20 -12.41
N GLY A 33 7.05 4.88 -13.10
CA GLY A 33 7.73 6.08 -12.62
C GLY A 33 6.80 7.18 -12.11
N PRO A 34 5.69 7.52 -12.76
CA PRO A 34 4.74 8.52 -12.25
C PRO A 34 4.18 8.19 -10.87
N VAL A 35 3.90 6.91 -10.59
CA VAL A 35 3.45 6.44 -9.27
C VAL A 35 4.52 6.68 -8.22
N GLY A 36 5.75 6.20 -8.46
CA GLY A 36 6.86 6.36 -7.52
C GLY A 36 7.22 7.82 -7.26
N ASN A 37 7.25 8.65 -8.29
CA ASN A 37 7.52 10.08 -8.15
C ASN A 37 6.47 10.80 -7.29
N ASN A 38 5.18 10.44 -7.42
CA ASN A 38 4.14 10.96 -6.54
C ASN A 38 4.34 10.48 -5.10
N GLN A 39 4.69 9.21 -4.92
CA GLN A 39 4.94 8.64 -3.59
C GLN A 39 6.12 9.31 -2.88
N VAL A 40 7.24 9.56 -3.56
CA VAL A 40 8.39 10.30 -2.98
C VAL A 40 7.96 11.67 -2.49
N LYS A 41 7.19 12.43 -3.30
CA LYS A 41 6.62 13.72 -2.88
C LYS A 41 5.75 13.57 -1.62
N SER A 42 4.92 12.52 -1.58
CA SER A 42 4.05 12.22 -0.44
C SER A 42 4.85 11.90 0.82
N PHE A 43 5.89 11.05 0.73
CA PHE A 43 6.78 10.74 1.84
C PHE A 43 7.50 11.98 2.37
N GLN A 44 8.07 12.80 1.48
CA GLN A 44 8.77 14.02 1.86
C GLN A 44 7.83 15.04 2.51
N PHE A 45 6.65 15.24 1.93
CA PHE A 45 5.65 16.17 2.46
C PHE A 45 5.18 15.79 3.87
N VAL A 46 4.89 14.52 4.10
CA VAL A 46 4.45 14.05 5.42
C VAL A 46 5.62 14.04 6.42
N ALA A 47 6.85 13.71 5.98
CA ALA A 47 8.04 13.85 6.83
C ALA A 47 8.22 15.28 7.34
N GLU A 48 8.03 16.30 6.51
CA GLU A 48 8.10 17.70 6.92
C GLU A 48 7.12 18.04 8.05
N ARG A 49 5.92 17.45 8.04
CA ARG A 49 4.92 17.61 9.11
C ARG A 49 5.41 16.96 10.41
N PHE A 50 5.85 15.68 10.35
CA PHE A 50 6.35 14.95 11.52
C PHE A 50 7.66 15.56 12.06
N ASN A 51 8.50 16.13 11.21
CA ASN A 51 9.73 16.81 11.61
C ASN A 51 9.49 18.09 12.40
N LYS A 52 8.28 18.68 12.35
CA LYS A 52 7.91 19.80 13.22
C LYS A 52 7.58 19.31 14.63
N ASN A 53 6.84 18.20 14.73
CA ASN A 53 6.45 17.61 16.02
C ASN A 53 6.09 16.14 15.86
N ASN A 54 6.67 15.26 16.69
CA ASN A 54 6.32 13.84 16.79
C ASN A 54 6.64 13.31 18.20
N SER A 55 6.07 12.18 18.56
CA SER A 55 6.16 11.60 19.91
C SER A 55 7.59 11.20 20.33
N ALA A 56 8.46 10.86 19.37
CA ALA A 56 9.86 10.50 19.65
C ALA A 56 10.82 11.71 19.67
N GLY A 57 10.42 12.86 19.11
CA GLY A 57 11.29 14.03 18.98
C GLY A 57 12.42 13.87 17.97
N VAL A 58 12.33 12.89 17.07
CA VAL A 58 13.32 12.62 16.01
C VAL A 58 13.00 13.41 14.72
N LYS A 59 13.93 13.42 13.79
CA LYS A 59 13.72 13.88 12.40
C LYS A 59 13.72 12.67 11.47
N PHE A 60 12.91 12.74 10.41
CA PHE A 60 12.88 11.72 9.36
C PHE A 60 13.44 12.29 8.06
N GLU A 61 14.32 11.53 7.44
CA GLU A 61 14.89 11.83 6.12
C GLU A 61 14.63 10.66 5.18
N ILE A 62 14.00 10.93 4.02
CA ILE A 62 13.75 9.95 2.97
C ILE A 62 14.87 9.99 1.96
N ILE A 63 15.45 8.83 1.69
CA ILE A 63 16.49 8.62 0.66
C ILE A 63 15.86 7.79 -0.47
N PRO A 64 15.43 8.42 -1.57
CA PRO A 64 14.83 7.70 -2.71
C PRO A 64 15.90 6.94 -3.50
N ILE A 65 15.63 5.67 -3.80
CA ILE A 65 16.49 4.81 -4.64
C ILE A 65 15.59 4.10 -5.64
N ASP A 66 15.86 4.31 -6.94
CA ASP A 66 15.11 3.68 -8.03
C ASP A 66 15.43 2.19 -8.12
N ASN A 67 14.44 1.32 -7.93
CA ASN A 67 14.57 -0.11 -8.12
C ASN A 67 14.11 -0.59 -9.51
N LYS A 68 13.66 0.32 -10.37
CA LYS A 68 13.17 0.03 -11.73
C LYS A 68 12.11 -1.08 -11.79
N LEU A 69 11.37 -1.26 -10.69
CA LEU A 69 10.38 -2.34 -10.49
C LEU A 69 10.99 -3.77 -10.56
N SER A 70 12.29 -3.91 -10.38
CA SER A 70 13.05 -5.16 -10.49
C SER A 70 13.44 -5.70 -9.12
N PRO A 71 13.16 -6.97 -8.79
CA PRO A 71 13.68 -7.60 -7.57
C PRO A 71 15.20 -7.54 -7.44
N ALA A 72 15.94 -7.73 -8.55
CA ALA A 72 17.41 -7.66 -8.55
C ALA A 72 17.91 -6.25 -8.22
N GLU A 73 17.35 -5.20 -8.88
CA GLU A 73 17.71 -3.82 -8.58
C GLU A 73 17.29 -3.42 -7.15
N THR A 74 16.21 -4.00 -6.63
CA THR A 74 15.79 -3.81 -5.23
C THR A 74 16.84 -4.32 -4.24
N LEU A 75 17.47 -5.46 -4.52
CA LEU A 75 18.57 -5.99 -3.69
C LEU A 75 19.83 -5.12 -3.78
N ASN A 76 20.16 -4.60 -4.96
CA ASN A 76 21.25 -3.66 -5.15
C ASN A 76 21.01 -2.36 -4.36
N ALA A 77 19.78 -1.85 -4.41
CA ALA A 77 19.35 -0.66 -3.67
C ALA A 77 19.42 -0.88 -2.14
N LEU A 78 18.97 -2.05 -1.65
CA LEU A 78 19.09 -2.42 -0.24
C LEU A 78 20.56 -2.44 0.21
N LYS A 79 21.43 -3.08 -0.57
CA LYS A 79 22.86 -3.11 -0.28
C LYS A 79 23.44 -1.70 -0.20
N SER A 80 23.15 -0.85 -1.18
CA SER A 80 23.59 0.55 -1.20
C SER A 80 23.10 1.34 0.03
N ALA A 81 21.86 1.13 0.46
CA ALA A 81 21.33 1.76 1.66
C ALA A 81 22.06 1.32 2.92
N ILE A 82 22.30 0.01 3.07
CA ILE A 82 23.03 -0.56 4.21
C ILE A 82 24.47 -0.04 4.26
N ASP A 83 25.15 0.01 3.12
CA ASP A 83 26.54 0.54 3.02
C ASP A 83 26.60 2.03 3.44
N GLN A 84 25.51 2.78 3.30
CA GLN A 84 25.36 4.17 3.78
C GLN A 84 24.91 4.26 5.25
N GLY A 85 24.83 3.14 5.97
CA GLY A 85 24.43 3.08 7.38
C GLY A 85 22.93 3.26 7.62
N VAL A 86 22.09 3.15 6.57
CA VAL A 86 20.62 3.21 6.70
C VAL A 86 20.12 1.91 7.30
N ARG A 87 19.27 2.01 8.34
CA ARG A 87 18.72 0.86 9.08
C ARG A 87 17.21 0.74 8.97
N TYR A 88 16.54 1.66 8.29
CA TYR A 88 15.11 1.63 7.99
C TYR A 88 14.89 1.67 6.49
N VAL A 89 14.14 0.71 5.98
CA VAL A 89 13.85 0.58 4.54
C VAL A 89 12.34 0.55 4.35
N THR A 90 11.84 1.28 3.37
CA THR A 90 10.46 1.19 2.93
C THR A 90 10.38 0.89 1.44
N GLN A 91 9.45 0.03 1.06
CA GLN A 91 9.16 -0.37 -0.31
C GLN A 91 7.70 -0.83 -0.38
N GLY A 92 7.03 -0.65 -1.52
CA GLY A 92 5.64 -1.02 -1.64
C GLY A 92 5.18 -1.37 -3.06
N ASN A 93 5.87 -0.93 -4.09
CA ASN A 93 5.45 -1.20 -5.46
C ASN A 93 6.01 -2.53 -5.95
N GLY A 94 5.13 -3.51 -6.12
CA GLY A 94 5.48 -4.84 -6.61
C GLY A 94 5.83 -5.87 -5.52
N SER A 95 4.94 -6.83 -5.33
CA SER A 95 5.09 -7.89 -4.33
C SER A 95 6.31 -8.80 -4.56
N GLY A 96 6.83 -8.89 -5.79
CA GLY A 96 8.09 -9.61 -6.07
C GLY A 96 9.32 -8.91 -5.47
N ALA A 97 9.38 -7.58 -5.56
CA ALA A 97 10.42 -6.77 -4.89
C ALA A 97 10.31 -6.88 -3.36
N ALA A 98 9.08 -6.81 -2.84
CA ALA A 98 8.82 -6.98 -1.42
C ALA A 98 9.28 -8.36 -0.89
N ALA A 99 8.99 -9.45 -1.60
CA ALA A 99 9.41 -10.79 -1.23
C ALA A 99 10.94 -10.91 -1.18
N ALA A 100 11.64 -10.32 -2.16
CA ALA A 100 13.10 -10.27 -2.18
C ALA A 100 13.66 -9.50 -0.97
N LEU A 101 13.04 -8.37 -0.59
CA LEU A 101 13.45 -7.60 0.60
C LEU A 101 13.21 -8.36 1.90
N VAL A 102 12.05 -9.02 2.06
CA VAL A 102 11.75 -9.82 3.27
C VAL A 102 12.86 -10.85 3.51
N GLU A 103 13.23 -11.59 2.46
CA GLU A 103 14.29 -12.59 2.57
C GLU A 103 15.69 -11.98 2.80
N ALA A 104 16.04 -10.92 2.06
CA ALA A 104 17.35 -10.29 2.14
C ALA A 104 17.58 -9.60 3.48
N VAL A 105 16.57 -8.89 4.01
CA VAL A 105 16.65 -8.25 5.34
C VAL A 105 16.77 -9.30 6.44
N ALA A 106 16.02 -10.40 6.37
CA ALA A 106 16.13 -11.50 7.33
C ALA A 106 17.55 -12.08 7.36
N LYS A 107 18.12 -12.40 6.19
CA LYS A 107 19.47 -12.93 6.05
C LYS A 107 20.54 -11.93 6.51
N HIS A 108 20.34 -10.64 6.21
CA HIS A 108 21.26 -9.60 6.66
C HIS A 108 21.29 -9.53 8.18
N ASN A 109 20.13 -9.48 8.82
CA ASN A 109 20.00 -9.33 10.27
C ASN A 109 20.54 -10.55 11.03
N GLU A 110 20.35 -11.76 10.49
CA GLU A 110 20.92 -12.98 11.06
C GLU A 110 22.46 -12.97 11.05
N ARG A 111 23.07 -12.40 10.01
CA ARG A 111 24.53 -12.38 9.80
C ARG A 111 25.23 -11.19 10.42
N ASN A 112 24.51 -10.13 10.76
CA ASN A 112 25.07 -8.87 11.23
C ASN A 112 24.37 -8.36 12.50
N PRO A 113 24.49 -9.10 13.64
CA PRO A 113 23.94 -8.64 14.92
C PRO A 113 24.49 -7.26 15.30
N GLY A 114 23.60 -6.37 15.77
CA GLY A 114 23.91 -4.97 16.07
C GLY A 114 23.84 -4.02 14.87
N LYS A 115 23.58 -4.55 13.66
CA LYS A 115 23.39 -3.78 12.42
C LYS A 115 22.08 -4.14 11.71
N GLU A 116 21.07 -4.53 12.49
CA GLU A 116 19.77 -4.97 11.96
C GLU A 116 19.09 -3.84 11.18
N VAL A 117 18.37 -4.24 10.15
CA VAL A 117 17.56 -3.39 9.29
C VAL A 117 16.08 -3.73 9.49
N LEU A 118 15.22 -2.73 9.54
CA LEU A 118 13.79 -2.89 9.61
C LEU A 118 13.16 -2.55 8.26
N TYR A 119 12.37 -3.48 7.70
CA TYR A 119 11.63 -3.27 6.46
C TYR A 119 10.15 -2.97 6.75
N ILE A 120 9.71 -1.79 6.32
CA ILE A 120 8.32 -1.36 6.41
C ILE A 120 7.73 -1.33 5.00
N ASN A 121 6.84 -2.27 4.74
CA ASN A 121 6.15 -2.44 3.48
C ASN A 121 4.93 -1.52 3.44
N HIS A 122 4.98 -0.48 2.63
CA HIS A 122 3.91 0.51 2.59
C HIS A 122 2.72 0.15 1.67
N SER A 123 2.89 -0.75 0.66
CA SER A 123 1.83 -1.01 -0.34
C SER A 123 1.90 -2.37 -1.05
N ALA A 124 2.90 -3.22 -0.82
CA ALA A 124 2.97 -4.55 -1.44
C ALA A 124 2.06 -5.53 -0.68
N VAL A 125 1.04 -6.04 -1.36
CA VAL A 125 -0.15 -6.63 -0.73
C VAL A 125 -0.34 -8.13 -0.99
N ASP A 126 0.71 -8.85 -1.44
CA ASP A 126 0.66 -10.30 -1.48
C ASP A 126 0.42 -10.87 -0.06
N PRO A 127 -0.67 -11.61 0.18
CA PRO A 127 -0.98 -12.17 1.49
C PRO A 127 0.11 -13.06 2.07
N ASP A 128 0.88 -13.74 1.22
CA ASP A 128 1.94 -14.64 1.67
C ASP A 128 3.02 -13.93 2.48
N LEU A 129 3.24 -12.63 2.26
CA LEU A 129 4.23 -11.83 2.98
C LEU A 129 3.96 -11.70 4.48
N THR A 130 2.71 -11.89 4.92
CA THR A 130 2.31 -11.91 6.34
C THR A 130 1.68 -13.25 6.75
N ASN A 131 1.78 -14.29 5.89
CA ASN A 131 1.38 -15.67 6.14
C ASN A 131 2.58 -16.60 6.02
N SER A 132 2.66 -17.38 4.95
CA SER A 132 3.69 -18.41 4.75
C SER A 132 5.12 -17.88 4.66
N LYS A 133 5.29 -16.62 4.26
CA LYS A 133 6.58 -15.90 4.14
C LYS A 133 6.76 -14.81 5.19
N CYS A 134 5.98 -14.84 6.28
CA CYS A 134 6.09 -13.84 7.32
C CYS A 134 7.47 -13.83 7.96
N ASN A 135 7.93 -12.65 8.33
CA ASN A 135 9.24 -12.47 8.95
C ASN A 135 9.18 -11.38 10.02
N TYR A 136 9.91 -11.56 11.11
CA TYR A 136 9.94 -10.62 12.24
C TYR A 136 10.36 -9.20 11.85
N TRP A 137 11.21 -9.04 10.84
CA TRP A 137 11.74 -7.74 10.42
C TRP A 137 10.90 -7.04 9.35
N HIS A 138 9.73 -7.61 9.01
CA HIS A 138 8.81 -7.08 8.00
C HIS A 138 7.51 -6.63 8.64
N PHE A 139 7.11 -5.38 8.41
CA PHE A 139 5.87 -4.76 8.88
C PHE A 139 5.09 -4.20 7.69
N ARG A 140 3.85 -4.65 7.49
CA ARG A 140 3.02 -4.21 6.36
C ARG A 140 1.95 -3.23 6.78
N LEU A 141 1.86 -2.10 6.06
CA LEU A 141 0.93 -1.00 6.36
C LEU A 141 -0.37 -1.06 5.56
N ASP A 142 -0.35 -1.50 4.30
CA ASP A 142 -1.58 -1.64 3.51
C ASP A 142 -2.29 -2.97 3.79
N ALA A 143 -3.62 -2.98 3.75
CA ALA A 143 -4.40 -4.21 3.82
C ALA A 143 -4.07 -5.12 2.64
N ASP A 144 -3.92 -6.41 2.89
CA ASP A 144 -3.53 -7.34 1.83
C ASP A 144 -4.66 -7.64 0.84
N THR A 145 -4.29 -8.35 -0.22
CA THR A 145 -5.21 -8.70 -1.31
C THR A 145 -6.44 -9.46 -0.81
N SER A 146 -6.29 -10.34 0.18
CA SER A 146 -7.40 -11.13 0.73
C SER A 146 -8.36 -10.26 1.56
N MET A 147 -7.82 -9.37 2.38
CA MET A 147 -8.59 -8.42 3.20
C MET A 147 -9.38 -7.46 2.32
N LYS A 148 -8.74 -6.91 1.29
CA LYS A 148 -9.41 -6.02 0.32
C LYS A 148 -10.46 -6.77 -0.51
N MET A 149 -10.22 -8.03 -0.90
CA MET A 149 -11.20 -8.86 -1.60
C MET A 149 -12.39 -9.20 -0.70
N GLU A 150 -12.16 -9.44 0.59
CA GLU A 150 -13.23 -9.64 1.57
C GLU A 150 -14.17 -8.43 1.63
N ALA A 151 -13.61 -7.21 1.69
CA ALA A 151 -14.37 -5.96 1.67
C ALA A 151 -15.11 -5.76 0.33
N LEU A 152 -14.44 -5.96 -0.82
CA LEU A 152 -15.05 -5.84 -2.14
C LEU A 152 -16.22 -6.80 -2.32
N THR A 153 -16.02 -8.07 -2.00
CA THR A 153 -17.06 -9.10 -2.18
C THR A 153 -18.22 -8.94 -1.21
N THR A 154 -17.96 -8.40 0.00
CA THR A 154 -19.04 -8.02 0.94
C THR A 154 -19.87 -6.87 0.38
N PHE A 155 -19.26 -5.91 -0.29
CA PHE A 155 -19.97 -4.85 -0.99
C PHE A 155 -20.73 -5.38 -2.22
N MET A 156 -20.12 -6.28 -3.01
CA MET A 156 -20.71 -6.89 -4.19
C MET A 156 -21.89 -7.81 -3.86
N LYS A 157 -21.98 -8.31 -2.62
CA LYS A 157 -23.09 -9.16 -2.17
C LYS A 157 -24.45 -8.52 -2.42
N ASP A 158 -24.55 -7.21 -2.21
CA ASP A 158 -25.79 -6.45 -2.32
C ASP A 158 -25.96 -5.77 -3.68
N ARG A 159 -25.26 -6.25 -4.72
CA ARG A 159 -25.24 -5.70 -6.08
C ARG A 159 -25.84 -6.70 -7.09
N PRO A 160 -27.16 -6.64 -7.34
CA PRO A 160 -27.83 -7.62 -8.20
C PRO A 160 -27.40 -7.55 -9.67
N GLU A 161 -26.82 -6.42 -10.11
CA GLU A 161 -26.27 -6.23 -11.45
C GLU A 161 -25.00 -7.04 -11.72
N VAL A 162 -24.27 -7.47 -10.67
CA VAL A 162 -23.08 -8.32 -10.80
C VAL A 162 -23.53 -9.76 -11.06
N LYS A 163 -23.33 -10.25 -12.28
CA LYS A 163 -23.71 -11.62 -12.72
C LYS A 163 -22.57 -12.35 -13.38
N LYS A 164 -21.85 -11.68 -14.29
CA LYS A 164 -20.81 -12.26 -15.15
C LYS A 164 -19.51 -11.52 -14.95
N VAL A 165 -18.59 -12.15 -14.23
CA VAL A 165 -17.30 -11.54 -13.82
C VAL A 165 -16.18 -11.99 -14.75
N TYR A 166 -15.41 -11.03 -15.23
CA TYR A 166 -14.14 -11.24 -15.90
C TYR A 166 -12.99 -10.81 -15.00
N LEU A 167 -11.94 -11.64 -14.91
CA LEU A 167 -10.73 -11.32 -14.14
C LEU A 167 -9.62 -10.89 -15.10
N LEU A 168 -9.12 -9.67 -14.96
CA LEU A 168 -7.97 -9.20 -15.74
C LEU A 168 -6.92 -8.62 -14.80
N ASN A 169 -5.78 -9.30 -14.71
CA ASN A 169 -4.76 -8.96 -13.72
C ASN A 169 -3.34 -8.97 -14.30
N GLN A 170 -2.44 -8.27 -13.64
CA GLN A 170 -1.01 -8.30 -13.92
C GLN A 170 -0.42 -9.67 -13.54
N ASN A 171 0.45 -10.22 -14.38
CA ASN A 171 1.08 -11.53 -14.18
C ASN A 171 2.23 -11.48 -13.16
N TYR A 172 1.89 -11.36 -11.89
CA TYR A 172 2.79 -11.48 -10.74
C TYR A 172 2.00 -11.85 -9.47
N ALA A 173 2.67 -12.02 -8.33
CA ALA A 173 2.05 -12.55 -7.11
C ALA A 173 0.72 -11.88 -6.75
N HIS A 174 0.62 -10.54 -6.70
CA HIS A 174 -0.62 -9.85 -6.39
C HIS A 174 -1.74 -10.18 -7.39
N GLY A 175 -1.47 -10.13 -8.71
CA GLY A 175 -2.50 -10.41 -9.73
C GLY A 175 -3.04 -11.84 -9.63
N HIS A 176 -2.17 -12.82 -9.38
CA HIS A 176 -2.58 -14.20 -9.12
C HIS A 176 -3.44 -14.32 -7.85
N GLN A 177 -3.06 -13.61 -6.78
CA GLN A 177 -3.83 -13.60 -5.53
C GLN A 177 -5.20 -12.92 -5.70
N VAL A 178 -5.31 -11.84 -6.49
CA VAL A 178 -6.61 -11.23 -6.82
C VAL A 178 -7.54 -12.24 -7.48
N ALA A 179 -7.07 -12.95 -8.50
CA ALA A 179 -7.87 -13.97 -9.20
C ALA A 179 -8.26 -15.12 -8.26
N LYS A 180 -7.31 -15.59 -7.45
CA LYS A 180 -7.54 -16.66 -6.47
C LYS A 180 -8.62 -16.27 -5.47
N TYR A 181 -8.46 -15.13 -4.77
CA TYR A 181 -9.39 -14.73 -3.72
C TYR A 181 -10.75 -14.29 -4.26
N ALA A 182 -10.83 -13.75 -5.49
CA ALA A 182 -12.11 -13.50 -6.14
C ALA A 182 -12.89 -14.81 -6.32
N LYS A 183 -12.25 -15.86 -6.84
CA LYS A 183 -12.86 -17.19 -7.06
C LYS A 183 -13.15 -17.95 -5.75
N ASP A 184 -12.37 -17.70 -4.70
CA ASP A 184 -12.57 -18.34 -3.39
C ASP A 184 -13.68 -17.69 -2.56
N ILE A 185 -13.82 -16.35 -2.61
CA ILE A 185 -14.68 -15.61 -1.67
C ILE A 185 -16.03 -15.25 -2.30
N LEU A 186 -16.04 -14.74 -3.54
CA LEU A 186 -17.27 -14.24 -4.15
C LEU A 186 -18.36 -15.32 -4.29
N PRO A 187 -18.09 -16.57 -4.71
CA PRO A 187 -19.12 -17.59 -4.81
C PRO A 187 -19.78 -17.99 -3.49
N ARG A 188 -19.06 -17.84 -2.36
CA ARG A 188 -19.64 -18.10 -1.03
C ARG A 188 -20.69 -17.07 -0.65
N LYS A 189 -20.59 -15.84 -1.17
CA LYS A 189 -21.52 -14.73 -0.90
C LYS A 189 -22.57 -14.58 -1.99
N ARG A 190 -22.22 -14.95 -3.23
CA ARG A 190 -23.01 -14.81 -4.46
C ARG A 190 -22.84 -16.04 -5.32
N PRO A 191 -23.51 -17.16 -4.98
CA PRO A 191 -23.42 -18.41 -5.74
C PRO A 191 -24.02 -18.32 -7.15
N ASP A 192 -24.78 -17.27 -7.43
CA ASP A 192 -25.38 -16.94 -8.73
C ASP A 192 -24.41 -16.25 -9.71
N VAL A 193 -23.25 -15.80 -9.25
CA VAL A 193 -22.25 -15.14 -10.09
C VAL A 193 -21.42 -16.16 -10.87
N GLN A 194 -21.20 -15.88 -12.17
CA GLN A 194 -20.39 -16.71 -13.05
C GLN A 194 -19.08 -16.00 -13.41
N PHE A 195 -17.97 -16.71 -13.34
CA PHE A 195 -16.71 -16.25 -13.91
C PHE A 195 -16.66 -16.65 -15.39
N VAL A 196 -16.70 -15.64 -16.28
CA VAL A 196 -16.82 -15.83 -17.74
C VAL A 196 -15.52 -15.65 -18.50
N GLY A 197 -14.45 -15.32 -17.81
CA GLY A 197 -13.11 -15.22 -18.37
C GLY A 197 -12.05 -14.77 -17.36
N GLU A 198 -10.80 -15.10 -17.69
CA GLU A 198 -9.62 -14.71 -16.92
C GLU A 198 -8.44 -14.56 -17.86
N ASP A 199 -7.75 -13.43 -17.75
CA ASP A 199 -6.47 -13.19 -18.42
C ASP A 199 -5.44 -12.58 -17.44
N LEU A 200 -4.19 -12.92 -17.68
CA LEU A 200 -3.04 -12.28 -17.07
C LEU A 200 -2.23 -11.57 -18.15
N HIS A 201 -1.70 -10.41 -17.84
CA HIS A 201 -0.81 -9.67 -18.75
C HIS A 201 0.52 -9.31 -18.06
N PRO A 202 1.62 -9.15 -18.81
CA PRO A 202 2.90 -8.74 -18.25
C PRO A 202 2.80 -7.40 -17.48
N LEU A 203 3.33 -7.37 -16.26
CA LEU A 203 3.38 -6.15 -15.42
C LEU A 203 4.21 -5.06 -16.11
N ALA A 204 3.66 -3.85 -16.19
CA ALA A 204 4.33 -2.64 -16.69
C ALA A 204 4.94 -2.79 -18.10
N SER A 205 4.34 -3.62 -18.96
CA SER A 205 4.88 -3.93 -20.29
C SER A 205 3.88 -3.75 -21.42
N VAL A 206 2.57 -3.85 -21.11
CA VAL A 206 1.51 -3.71 -22.10
C VAL A 206 1.25 -2.22 -22.40
N ARG A 207 1.27 -1.85 -23.67
CA ARG A 207 0.97 -0.48 -24.12
C ARG A 207 -0.40 -0.36 -24.80
N ASP A 208 -0.97 -1.48 -25.24
CA ASP A 208 -2.28 -1.55 -25.88
C ASP A 208 -3.14 -2.63 -25.20
N PHE A 209 -4.22 -2.19 -24.55
CA PHE A 209 -5.18 -3.06 -23.90
C PHE A 209 -6.40 -3.39 -24.75
N ALA A 210 -6.52 -2.89 -26.00
CA ALA A 210 -7.65 -3.17 -26.87
C ALA A 210 -7.91 -4.68 -27.08
N PRO A 211 -6.89 -5.56 -27.23
CA PRO A 211 -7.12 -7.01 -27.34
C PRO A 211 -7.78 -7.62 -26.09
N TYR A 212 -7.40 -7.16 -24.89
CA TYR A 212 -8.02 -7.62 -23.63
C TYR A 212 -9.45 -7.12 -23.50
N VAL A 213 -9.67 -5.85 -23.85
CA VAL A 213 -11.02 -5.25 -23.86
C VAL A 213 -11.94 -6.00 -24.84
N ALA A 214 -11.46 -6.39 -26.02
CA ALA A 214 -12.21 -7.19 -26.98
C ALA A 214 -12.63 -8.56 -26.40
N LYS A 215 -11.75 -9.23 -25.66
CA LYS A 215 -12.06 -10.50 -24.96
C LYS A 215 -13.13 -10.29 -23.88
N ILE A 216 -13.00 -9.25 -23.05
CA ILE A 216 -14.00 -8.91 -22.02
C ILE A 216 -15.37 -8.69 -22.69
N LYS A 217 -15.43 -7.92 -23.77
CA LYS A 217 -16.66 -7.66 -24.52
C LYS A 217 -17.26 -8.93 -25.11
N ALA A 218 -16.44 -9.79 -25.71
CA ALA A 218 -16.86 -11.06 -26.30
C ALA A 218 -17.37 -12.07 -25.26
N SER A 219 -16.87 -12.04 -24.03
CA SER A 219 -17.32 -12.91 -22.94
C SER A 219 -18.71 -12.57 -22.40
N GLY A 220 -19.25 -11.38 -22.74
CA GLY A 220 -20.51 -10.89 -22.22
C GLY A 220 -20.46 -10.55 -20.73
N ALA A 221 -19.27 -10.25 -20.19
CA ALA A 221 -19.11 -9.82 -18.81
C ALA A 221 -19.86 -8.49 -18.55
N ASP A 222 -20.45 -8.36 -17.38
CA ASP A 222 -21.01 -7.12 -16.83
C ASP A 222 -20.08 -6.47 -15.80
N THR A 223 -19.11 -7.24 -15.34
CA THR A 223 -18.21 -6.85 -14.23
C THR A 223 -16.78 -7.30 -14.51
N VAL A 224 -15.82 -6.42 -14.23
CA VAL A 224 -14.39 -6.71 -14.23
C VAL A 224 -13.84 -6.55 -12.81
N ILE A 225 -13.16 -7.57 -12.29
CA ILE A 225 -12.35 -7.45 -11.07
C ILE A 225 -10.90 -7.40 -11.50
N THR A 226 -10.17 -6.37 -11.06
CA THR A 226 -8.76 -6.17 -11.42
C THR A 226 -7.93 -5.64 -10.27
N GLY A 227 -6.76 -6.25 -10.08
CA GLY A 227 -5.69 -5.75 -9.21
C GLY A 227 -4.69 -4.82 -9.94
N ASN A 228 -4.94 -4.50 -11.20
CA ASN A 228 -4.07 -3.60 -11.95
C ASN A 228 -3.89 -2.26 -11.24
N TRP A 229 -2.72 -1.66 -11.41
CA TRP A 229 -2.37 -0.36 -10.86
C TRP A 229 -1.46 0.42 -11.80
N GLY A 230 -1.33 1.73 -11.57
CA GLY A 230 -0.48 2.62 -12.36
C GLY A 230 -0.86 2.62 -13.84
N SER A 231 0.14 2.64 -14.71
CA SER A 231 -0.07 2.72 -16.16
C SER A 231 -0.90 1.56 -16.73
N ASP A 232 -0.80 0.36 -16.17
CA ASP A 232 -1.56 -0.79 -16.66
C ASP A 232 -3.07 -0.59 -16.44
N LEU A 233 -3.46 -0.02 -15.30
CA LEU A 233 -4.88 0.29 -15.06
C LEU A 233 -5.34 1.49 -15.88
N SER A 234 -4.53 2.55 -15.96
CA SER A 234 -4.86 3.74 -16.76
C SER A 234 -5.08 3.39 -18.22
N LEU A 235 -4.21 2.56 -18.81
CA LEU A 235 -4.33 2.11 -20.21
C LEU A 235 -5.53 1.18 -20.41
N LEU A 236 -5.81 0.30 -19.45
CA LEU A 236 -6.99 -0.58 -19.48
C LEU A 236 -8.28 0.23 -19.49
N VAL A 237 -8.47 1.17 -18.56
CA VAL A 237 -9.71 1.95 -18.48
C VAL A 237 -9.86 2.89 -19.66
N LYS A 238 -8.75 3.42 -20.20
CA LYS A 238 -8.77 4.20 -21.44
C LYS A 238 -9.26 3.34 -22.62
N ALA A 239 -8.68 2.16 -22.81
CA ALA A 239 -9.10 1.24 -23.89
C ALA A 239 -10.56 0.80 -23.74
N ALA A 240 -11.03 0.58 -22.51
CA ALA A 240 -12.43 0.28 -22.23
C ALA A 240 -13.37 1.42 -22.63
N ASN A 241 -13.01 2.66 -22.29
CA ASN A 241 -13.76 3.87 -22.70
C ASN A 241 -13.78 4.02 -24.23
N ASP A 242 -12.61 3.90 -24.89
CA ASP A 242 -12.48 4.03 -26.33
C ASP A 242 -13.32 2.99 -27.10
N ALA A 243 -13.43 1.77 -26.56
CA ALA A 243 -14.23 0.67 -27.12
C ALA A 243 -15.73 0.72 -26.74
N GLY A 244 -16.15 1.70 -25.94
CA GLY A 244 -17.51 1.77 -25.39
C GLY A 244 -17.89 0.54 -24.56
N LEU A 245 -16.93 -0.04 -23.82
CA LEU A 245 -17.18 -1.20 -22.95
C LEU A 245 -18.03 -0.76 -21.75
N ASN A 246 -19.21 -1.38 -21.60
CA ASN A 246 -20.15 -1.06 -20.54
C ASN A 246 -20.13 -2.14 -19.45
N VAL A 247 -19.16 -2.05 -18.54
CA VAL A 247 -18.99 -2.96 -17.40
C VAL A 247 -18.73 -2.18 -16.11
N ASN A 248 -18.99 -2.81 -14.97
CA ASN A 248 -18.54 -2.29 -13.68
C ASN A 248 -17.11 -2.77 -13.40
N PHE A 249 -16.23 -1.87 -12.97
CA PHE A 249 -14.88 -2.20 -12.53
C PHE A 249 -14.82 -2.21 -11.00
N TYR A 250 -14.39 -3.31 -10.43
CA TYR A 250 -14.03 -3.43 -9.01
C TYR A 250 -12.52 -3.50 -8.90
N THR A 251 -11.93 -2.47 -8.31
CA THR A 251 -10.49 -2.21 -8.37
C THR A 251 -9.86 -2.06 -6.99
N TYR A 252 -8.55 -2.24 -6.95
CA TYR A 252 -7.72 -1.99 -5.78
C TYR A 252 -7.10 -0.59 -5.81
N TYR A 253 -6.81 -0.04 -7.01
CA TYR A 253 -5.91 1.09 -7.18
C TYR A 253 -6.36 2.11 -8.23
N ALA A 254 -7.67 2.26 -8.46
CA ALA A 254 -8.19 3.22 -9.44
C ALA A 254 -7.93 4.69 -9.08
N GLY A 255 -7.61 5.00 -7.82
CA GLY A 255 -7.22 6.34 -7.37
C GLY A 255 -5.74 6.67 -7.52
N VAL A 256 -4.92 5.75 -8.05
CA VAL A 256 -3.48 5.95 -8.23
C VAL A 256 -3.22 6.85 -9.44
N THR A 257 -2.19 7.70 -9.36
CA THR A 257 -1.77 8.69 -10.35
C THR A 257 -1.93 8.22 -11.80
N GLY A 258 -2.63 9.02 -12.59
CA GLY A 258 -2.91 8.84 -14.01
C GLY A 258 -4.17 8.04 -14.31
N THR A 259 -4.65 7.21 -13.40
CA THR A 259 -5.90 6.45 -13.59
C THR A 259 -7.14 7.33 -13.49
N PRO A 260 -7.29 8.25 -12.50
CA PRO A 260 -8.41 9.16 -12.43
C PRO A 260 -8.62 9.98 -13.71
N THR A 261 -7.53 10.50 -14.29
CA THR A 261 -7.57 11.21 -15.58
C THR A 261 -8.09 10.32 -16.72
N ALA A 262 -7.67 9.04 -16.74
CA ALA A 262 -8.08 8.07 -17.77
C ALA A 262 -9.55 7.62 -17.62
N LEU A 263 -10.10 7.62 -16.39
CA LEU A 263 -11.49 7.24 -16.12
C LEU A 263 -12.49 8.17 -16.85
N GLY A 264 -12.32 9.47 -16.69
CA GLY A 264 -13.21 10.46 -17.29
C GLY A 264 -14.68 10.34 -16.83
N PRO A 265 -15.61 11.04 -17.50
CA PRO A 265 -17.02 11.03 -17.13
C PRO A 265 -17.74 9.70 -17.44
N ALA A 266 -17.28 8.94 -18.44
CA ALA A 266 -17.90 7.68 -18.84
C ALA A 266 -17.87 6.58 -17.76
N ALA A 267 -16.88 6.65 -16.88
CA ALA A 267 -16.69 5.73 -15.77
C ALA A 267 -17.54 6.06 -14.52
N ALA A 268 -18.27 7.18 -14.51
CA ALA A 268 -19.06 7.61 -13.36
C ALA A 268 -20.10 6.56 -12.96
N GLY A 269 -20.10 6.18 -11.67
CA GLY A 269 -20.98 5.15 -11.11
C GLY A 269 -20.62 3.71 -11.45
N LYS A 270 -19.57 3.47 -12.26
CA LYS A 270 -19.17 2.15 -12.75
C LYS A 270 -17.82 1.66 -12.22
N VAL A 271 -17.03 2.54 -11.62
CA VAL A 271 -15.71 2.18 -11.07
C VAL A 271 -15.75 2.29 -9.56
N PHE A 272 -15.46 1.18 -8.91
CA PHE A 272 -15.38 1.04 -7.46
C PHE A 272 -13.95 0.71 -7.05
N GLN A 273 -13.50 1.34 -5.97
CA GLN A 273 -12.18 1.10 -5.41
C GLN A 273 -12.28 0.71 -3.95
N VAL A 274 -11.54 -0.31 -3.54
CA VAL A 274 -11.27 -0.58 -2.12
C VAL A 274 -9.97 0.10 -1.71
N SER A 275 -10.01 0.89 -0.63
CA SER A 275 -8.83 1.59 -0.10
C SER A 275 -9.00 1.86 1.39
N TYR A 276 -7.90 2.14 2.09
CA TYR A 276 -7.90 2.60 3.48
C TYR A 276 -8.05 4.14 3.59
N MET A 277 -8.24 4.83 2.47
CA MET A 277 -8.49 6.27 2.43
C MET A 277 -9.34 6.66 1.22
N HIS A 278 -9.85 7.88 1.25
CA HIS A 278 -10.48 8.55 0.10
C HIS A 278 -10.17 10.06 0.12
N SER A 279 -10.30 10.72 -1.02
CA SER A 279 -9.88 12.12 -1.18
C SER A 279 -10.77 13.15 -0.47
N ASN A 280 -11.91 12.74 0.07
CA ASN A 280 -12.85 13.61 0.77
C ASN A 280 -12.86 13.36 2.29
N MET A 281 -11.73 12.97 2.86
CA MET A 281 -11.58 12.80 4.32
C MET A 281 -11.42 14.16 5.00
N ASP A 282 -11.95 14.25 6.23
CA ASP A 282 -11.82 15.40 7.11
C ASP A 282 -10.64 15.26 8.08
N GLY A 283 -10.47 16.27 8.97
CA GLY A 283 -9.47 16.25 10.02
C GLY A 283 -8.04 16.22 9.48
N VAL A 284 -7.17 15.43 10.09
CA VAL A 284 -5.75 15.33 9.72
C VAL A 284 -5.56 14.93 8.26
N ALA A 285 -6.37 13.98 7.77
CA ALA A 285 -6.32 13.57 6.36
C ALA A 285 -6.66 14.73 5.44
N GLY A 286 -7.74 15.46 5.71
CA GLY A 286 -8.16 16.64 4.93
C GLY A 286 -7.11 17.74 4.91
N GLU A 287 -6.44 18.00 6.05
CA GLU A 287 -5.31 18.94 6.12
C GLU A 287 -4.14 18.51 5.22
N ILE A 288 -3.82 17.20 5.21
CA ILE A 288 -2.73 16.67 4.38
C ILE A 288 -3.11 16.74 2.91
N ILE A 289 -4.31 16.31 2.55
CA ILE A 289 -4.83 16.33 1.16
C ILE A 289 -4.78 17.76 0.61
N SER A 290 -5.33 18.73 1.34
CA SER A 290 -5.34 20.14 0.91
C SER A 290 -3.96 20.75 0.90
N GLY A 291 -3.14 20.52 1.91
CA GLY A 291 -1.77 21.02 1.98
C GLY A 291 -0.86 20.45 0.91
N PHE A 292 -1.00 19.15 0.62
CA PHE A 292 -0.26 18.49 -0.46
C PHE A 292 -0.65 19.08 -1.83
N LYS A 293 -1.95 19.22 -2.09
CA LYS A 293 -2.46 19.86 -3.32
C LYS A 293 -1.98 21.29 -3.50
N ALA A 294 -1.94 22.07 -2.41
CA ALA A 294 -1.43 23.43 -2.44
C ALA A 294 0.08 23.50 -2.79
N LYS A 295 0.87 22.53 -2.28
CA LYS A 295 2.31 22.44 -2.58
C LYS A 295 2.59 21.85 -3.97
N TYR A 296 1.76 20.89 -4.42
CA TYR A 296 1.90 20.17 -5.68
C TYR A 296 0.57 20.21 -6.46
N PRO A 297 0.25 21.29 -7.19
CA PRO A 297 -1.06 21.49 -7.82
C PRO A 297 -1.45 20.39 -8.83
N ASP A 298 -0.46 19.74 -9.45
CA ASP A 298 -0.65 18.69 -10.45
C ASP A 298 -0.56 17.26 -9.86
N ALA A 299 -0.55 17.13 -8.53
CA ALA A 299 -0.46 15.85 -7.84
C ALA A 299 -1.48 15.76 -6.71
N ASP A 300 -1.88 14.53 -6.38
CA ASP A 300 -2.78 14.24 -5.27
C ASP A 300 -2.11 13.34 -4.24
N TRP A 301 -2.45 13.52 -2.96
CA TRP A 301 -2.03 12.62 -1.91
C TRP A 301 -3.01 11.44 -1.83
N TYR A 302 -2.60 10.27 -2.33
CA TYR A 302 -3.38 9.03 -2.30
C TYR A 302 -2.68 7.89 -1.57
N THR A 303 -1.44 8.09 -1.14
CA THR A 303 -0.65 7.06 -0.44
C THR A 303 -0.65 7.35 1.06
N GLY A 304 -1.77 7.08 1.73
CA GLY A 304 -1.95 7.33 3.16
C GLY A 304 -1.00 6.55 4.08
N SER A 305 -0.44 5.42 3.59
CA SER A 305 0.62 4.68 4.30
C SER A 305 1.86 5.53 4.58
N THR A 306 2.05 6.64 3.86
CA THR A 306 3.09 7.65 4.19
C THR A 306 2.87 8.30 5.56
N TYR A 307 1.62 8.45 5.99
CA TYR A 307 1.33 8.91 7.35
C TYR A 307 1.51 7.80 8.38
N HIS A 308 1.01 6.59 8.06
CA HIS A 308 1.13 5.45 8.95
C HIS A 308 2.58 5.15 9.34
N ILE A 309 3.51 5.21 8.38
CA ILE A 309 4.92 4.91 8.66
C ILE A 309 5.50 5.86 9.71
N TYR A 310 5.27 7.17 9.57
CA TYR A 310 5.82 8.14 10.51
C TYR A 310 5.11 8.10 11.86
N ALA A 311 3.78 7.90 11.88
CA ALA A 311 3.02 7.78 13.11
C ALA A 311 3.47 6.55 13.92
N LEU A 312 3.52 5.37 13.27
CA LEU A 312 3.93 4.12 13.91
C LEU A 312 5.41 4.16 14.37
N LEU A 313 6.31 4.63 13.51
CA LEU A 313 7.72 4.74 13.88
C LEU A 313 7.95 5.71 15.04
N SER A 314 7.29 6.89 15.01
CA SER A 314 7.41 7.85 16.10
C SER A 314 6.94 7.26 17.43
N ASP A 315 5.76 6.63 17.44
CA ASP A 315 5.20 6.06 18.68
C ASP A 315 6.00 4.84 19.16
N ALA A 316 6.49 4.00 18.22
CA ALA A 316 7.34 2.87 18.56
C ALA A 316 8.69 3.32 19.14
N MET A 317 9.34 4.33 18.53
CA MET A 317 10.59 4.91 19.02
C MET A 317 10.42 5.58 20.39
N ALA A 318 9.31 6.30 20.59
CA ALA A 318 8.99 6.90 21.88
C ALA A 318 8.77 5.82 22.96
N LYS A 319 8.03 4.75 22.66
CA LYS A 319 7.79 3.61 23.55
C LYS A 319 9.09 2.84 23.85
N ALA A 320 9.93 2.63 22.85
CA ALA A 320 11.22 1.97 22.97
C ALA A 320 12.29 2.85 23.63
N LYS A 321 12.07 4.16 23.69
CA LYS A 321 13.07 5.19 24.05
C LYS A 321 14.39 5.02 23.26
N SER A 322 14.27 4.67 21.97
CA SER A 322 15.41 4.31 21.12
C SER A 322 15.02 4.37 19.65
N THR A 323 16.00 4.64 18.79
CA THR A 323 15.91 4.51 17.33
C THR A 323 16.52 3.19 16.84
N ASP A 324 16.97 2.34 17.74
CA ASP A 324 17.53 1.02 17.39
C ASP A 324 16.45 0.11 16.80
N PRO A 325 16.64 -0.47 15.58
CA PRO A 325 15.63 -1.29 14.91
C PRO A 325 15.15 -2.50 15.69
N VAL A 326 15.99 -3.12 16.53
CA VAL A 326 15.59 -4.28 17.36
C VAL A 326 14.55 -3.85 18.39
N LYS A 327 14.83 -2.74 19.09
CA LYS A 327 13.92 -2.19 20.12
C LYS A 327 12.63 -1.62 19.48
N VAL A 328 12.76 -0.99 18.32
CA VAL A 328 11.63 -0.43 17.58
C VAL A 328 10.72 -1.54 17.03
N ALA A 329 11.29 -2.61 16.47
CA ALA A 329 10.51 -3.78 16.03
C ALA A 329 9.70 -4.40 17.17
N ALA A 330 10.31 -4.60 18.33
CA ALA A 330 9.62 -5.11 19.52
C ALA A 330 8.51 -4.15 20.01
N ALA A 331 8.75 -2.84 19.91
CA ALA A 331 7.75 -1.83 20.31
C ALA A 331 6.57 -1.73 19.33
N LEU A 332 6.77 -2.04 18.04
CA LEU A 332 5.73 -2.08 17.02
C LEU A 332 4.75 -3.24 17.22
N GLU A 333 5.17 -4.38 17.78
CA GLU A 333 4.27 -5.50 18.00
C GLU A 333 3.12 -5.14 18.94
N GLY A 334 1.89 -5.24 18.43
CA GLY A 334 0.65 -4.88 19.17
C GLY A 334 0.50 -3.38 19.41
N LEU A 335 1.28 -2.53 18.75
CA LEU A 335 1.17 -1.08 18.91
C LEU A 335 -0.13 -0.58 18.32
N LYS A 336 -0.89 0.16 19.13
CA LYS A 336 -2.03 0.95 18.70
C LYS A 336 -1.63 2.40 18.58
N THR A 337 -1.98 3.00 17.45
CA THR A 337 -1.62 4.39 17.13
C THR A 337 -2.82 5.12 16.55
N LYS A 338 -3.03 6.36 16.96
CA LYS A 338 -4.02 7.24 16.33
C LYS A 338 -3.45 7.73 15.00
N SER A 339 -4.13 7.37 13.92
CA SER A 339 -3.74 7.74 12.57
C SER A 339 -4.78 8.66 11.90
N PHE A 340 -4.56 8.99 10.63
CA PHE A 340 -5.43 9.88 9.86
C PHE A 340 -6.83 9.28 9.58
N ASN A 341 -6.95 7.95 9.59
CA ASN A 341 -8.19 7.19 9.34
C ASN A 341 -8.74 6.49 10.59
N GLY A 342 -8.37 6.96 11.78
CA GLY A 342 -8.79 6.41 13.06
C GLY A 342 -7.65 5.72 13.82
N GLU A 343 -7.99 4.90 14.80
CA GLU A 343 -7.04 4.03 15.50
C GLU A 343 -6.64 2.88 14.57
N VAL A 344 -5.34 2.62 14.49
CA VAL A 344 -4.76 1.48 13.77
C VAL A 344 -3.96 0.62 14.74
N GLU A 345 -3.88 -0.68 14.46
CA GLU A 345 -3.13 -1.64 15.29
C GLU A 345 -2.18 -2.47 14.43
N MET A 346 -0.91 -2.49 14.80
CA MET A 346 0.06 -3.41 14.22
C MET A 346 -0.09 -4.78 14.87
N ARG A 347 -0.69 -5.76 14.20
CA ARG A 347 -0.92 -7.09 14.78
C ARG A 347 0.40 -7.74 15.19
N LYS A 348 0.43 -8.27 16.41
CA LYS A 348 1.60 -8.99 16.91
C LYS A 348 1.82 -10.34 16.22
N THR A 349 0.77 -10.92 15.68
CA THR A 349 0.78 -12.28 15.11
C THR A 349 1.56 -12.36 13.81
N ASP A 350 1.49 -11.32 12.97
CA ASP A 350 1.99 -11.35 11.60
C ASP A 350 2.51 -10.01 11.07
N HIS A 351 2.54 -8.98 11.92
CA HIS A 351 2.95 -7.62 11.56
C HIS A 351 2.17 -6.97 10.41
N GLN A 352 0.88 -7.33 10.32
CA GLN A 352 -0.07 -6.67 9.43
C GLN A 352 -0.79 -5.54 10.17
N LEU A 353 -0.82 -4.34 9.58
CA LEU A 353 -1.60 -3.24 10.13
C LEU A 353 -3.10 -3.49 9.93
N GLN A 354 -3.86 -3.42 11.02
CA GLN A 354 -5.32 -3.38 11.01
C GLN A 354 -5.81 -1.94 10.94
N GLN A 355 -6.71 -1.66 10.02
CA GLN A 355 -7.23 -0.33 9.75
C GLN A 355 -8.58 -0.36 9.06
N THR A 356 -9.30 0.76 9.12
CA THR A 356 -10.56 0.98 8.39
C THR A 356 -10.34 0.87 6.88
N LEU A 357 -11.28 0.21 6.18
CA LEU A 357 -11.33 0.17 4.71
C LEU A 357 -12.60 0.87 4.21
N TYR A 358 -12.50 1.44 3.04
CA TYR A 358 -13.59 2.11 2.32
C TYR A 358 -13.79 1.48 0.96
N ILE A 359 -15.04 1.40 0.51
CA ILE A 359 -15.36 1.31 -0.91
C ILE A 359 -15.79 2.69 -1.34
N SER A 360 -15.17 3.18 -2.39
CA SER A 360 -15.51 4.46 -3.02
C SER A 360 -15.89 4.24 -4.48
N THR A 361 -16.81 5.07 -4.98
CA THR A 361 -17.20 5.07 -6.39
C THR A 361 -16.72 6.33 -7.09
N TRP A 362 -16.35 6.20 -8.35
CA TRP A 362 -16.01 7.34 -9.21
C TRP A 362 -17.27 8.11 -9.57
N GLN A 363 -17.33 9.39 -9.25
CA GLN A 363 -18.47 10.26 -9.56
C GLN A 363 -18.05 11.72 -9.76
N LYS A 364 -18.94 12.53 -10.34
CA LYS A 364 -18.75 13.98 -10.37
C LYS A 364 -18.71 14.54 -8.96
N VAL A 365 -17.86 15.56 -8.73
CA VAL A 365 -17.84 16.29 -7.46
C VAL A 365 -19.22 16.87 -7.13
N ASP A 366 -19.55 16.90 -5.84
CA ASP A 366 -20.81 17.42 -5.32
C ASP A 366 -20.59 18.23 -4.04
N ALA A 367 -21.66 18.68 -3.39
CA ALA A 367 -21.59 19.49 -2.18
C ALA A 367 -20.93 18.75 -1.01
N LYS A 368 -21.01 17.42 -0.94
CA LYS A 368 -20.43 16.58 0.10
C LYS A 368 -19.00 16.12 -0.26
N ASN A 369 -18.80 15.76 -1.52
CA ASN A 369 -17.53 15.20 -2.04
C ASN A 369 -16.93 16.21 -3.02
N LYS A 370 -16.21 17.19 -2.46
CA LYS A 370 -15.78 18.40 -3.19
C LYS A 370 -14.40 18.26 -3.85
N TYR A 371 -13.59 17.30 -3.43
CA TYR A 371 -12.22 17.18 -3.90
C TYR A 371 -12.17 16.66 -5.34
N SER A 372 -11.65 17.47 -6.25
CA SER A 372 -11.45 17.11 -7.65
C SER A 372 -10.14 16.33 -7.80
N VAL A 373 -10.21 15.00 -7.94
CA VAL A 373 -9.04 14.15 -8.12
C VAL A 373 -8.41 14.45 -9.48
N GLU A 374 -7.09 14.68 -9.49
CA GLU A 374 -6.32 15.07 -10.69
C GLU A 374 -6.94 16.23 -11.49
N ASN A 375 -7.64 17.14 -10.80
CA ASN A 375 -8.34 18.29 -11.42
C ASN A 375 -9.38 17.91 -12.47
N THR A 376 -9.92 16.70 -12.44
CA THR A 376 -10.87 16.16 -13.44
C THR A 376 -12.31 16.66 -13.30
N GLY A 377 -12.67 17.27 -12.16
CA GLY A 377 -14.06 17.55 -11.79
C GLY A 377 -14.80 16.32 -11.24
N TYR A 378 -14.07 15.21 -11.02
CA TYR A 378 -14.58 13.95 -10.48
C TYR A 378 -13.79 13.53 -9.24
N THR A 379 -14.36 12.60 -8.47
CA THR A 379 -13.81 12.14 -7.20
C THR A 379 -14.17 10.68 -6.92
N PHE A 380 -13.41 10.06 -6.02
CA PHE A 380 -13.81 8.81 -5.37
C PHE A 380 -14.62 9.14 -4.12
N ALA A 381 -15.95 9.02 -4.20
CA ALA A 381 -16.86 9.24 -3.09
C ALA A 381 -17.05 7.96 -2.28
N PRO A 382 -16.89 7.98 -0.95
CA PRO A 382 -17.07 6.79 -0.11
C PRO A 382 -18.55 6.36 -0.10
N VAL A 383 -18.81 5.09 -0.41
CA VAL A 383 -20.15 4.47 -0.42
C VAL A 383 -20.30 3.39 0.63
N LYS A 384 -19.19 2.86 1.17
CA LYS A 384 -19.19 1.89 2.26
C LYS A 384 -17.93 2.05 3.11
N THR A 385 -18.07 1.92 4.42
CA THR A 385 -16.96 1.88 5.38
C THR A 385 -16.97 0.52 6.08
N PHE A 386 -15.79 -0.05 6.27
CA PHE A 386 -15.59 -1.30 7.00
C PHE A 386 -14.70 -1.04 8.22
N GLU A 387 -15.17 -1.43 9.39
CA GLU A 387 -14.36 -1.43 10.60
C GLU A 387 -13.15 -2.36 10.46
N PRO A 388 -12.01 -2.09 11.12
CA PRO A 388 -10.77 -2.83 10.94
C PRO A 388 -10.91 -4.34 11.06
N TYR A 389 -11.74 -4.84 11.97
CA TYR A 389 -11.91 -6.27 12.22
C TYR A 389 -12.70 -7.00 11.12
N VAL A 390 -13.54 -6.28 10.34
CA VAL A 390 -14.40 -6.89 9.31
C VAL A 390 -13.59 -7.45 8.14
N SER A 391 -12.49 -6.80 7.82
CA SER A 391 -11.58 -7.21 6.75
C SER A 391 -10.34 -7.96 7.25
N SER A 392 -10.23 -8.14 8.58
CA SER A 392 -9.10 -8.85 9.18
C SER A 392 -9.19 -10.34 8.89
N THR A 393 -8.34 -10.83 7.97
CA THR A 393 -8.25 -12.26 7.65
C THR A 393 -7.36 -12.99 8.66
N PRO A 394 -7.63 -14.28 8.97
CA PRO A 394 -6.74 -15.10 9.77
C PRO A 394 -5.36 -15.21 9.14
N THR A 395 -4.33 -15.37 9.97
CA THR A 395 -2.96 -15.61 9.53
C THR A 395 -2.47 -17.01 9.90
N SER A 396 -1.66 -17.60 9.02
CA SER A 396 -0.90 -18.83 9.29
C SER A 396 0.56 -18.56 9.69
N CYS A 397 0.90 -17.29 9.94
CA CYS A 397 2.25 -16.87 10.24
C CYS A 397 2.80 -17.54 11.51
N GLN A 398 4.00 -18.12 11.40
CA GLN A 398 4.80 -18.69 12.51
C GLN A 398 6.20 -18.06 12.48
N MET A 399 6.27 -16.73 12.69
CA MET A 399 7.56 -16.04 12.63
C MET A 399 8.45 -16.37 13.82
N LYS A 400 9.73 -16.57 13.53
CA LYS A 400 10.79 -16.68 14.55
C LYS A 400 11.17 -15.28 15.04
N ARG A 401 11.02 -15.03 16.33
CA ARG A 401 11.46 -13.79 16.98
C ARG A 401 12.92 -13.89 17.41
N PRO A 402 13.67 -12.77 17.37
CA PRO A 402 14.98 -12.73 18.01
C PRO A 402 14.86 -13.08 19.49
N GLY A 403 15.82 -13.83 20.02
CA GLY A 403 15.89 -14.22 21.43
C GLY A 403 16.30 -13.06 22.33
#